data_edf1d17bdb9cd72f4c557d638720a5d7
#
_entry.id   edf1d17bdb9cd72f4c557d638720a5d7
#
_cell.length_a   1.000
_cell.length_b   1.000
_cell.length_c   1.000
_cell.angle_alpha   90.00
_cell.angle_beta   90.00
_cell.angle_gamma   90.00
#
_symmetry.space_group_name_H-M   'P 1'
#
loop_
_entity.id
_entity.type
_entity.pdbx_description
1 polymer ?
#
loop_
_entity_poly.entity_id
_entity_poly.type
_entity_poly.pdbx_seq_one_letter_code
_entity_poly.pdbx_strand_id
1 'polypeptide(L)'
;ERVLEEARDPSNPLAERLKFVSIFTSNLDEFFMIRVGSLYDMAVMGDDQVDSRTGLLPSQQLEAIYRRAVLLMEQRDQVYAQLQTQLQAYGVCEVSPGQLAGKDKDFLKTYFKTQLLPILSPQIVDINHPFPHLQNKSVYVVARLHGKDRSLFGIVPVPPSAPEVVYLPGEGLRYVRTEQLLLDNLKRVFDPYGVAEKNCVCVTRNADIAPQDEGFDVDDDFRCQMQKLLHKRKRMAVVRLECAAPLSEALSAFLCKRCHVAPAQIFLSRAPMRMGFVHPMLKKLPE
;
A
#
# COMPACT_ATOMS: atom_id res chain seq x y z
N GLU A 1 -2.63 18.13 -5.32
CA GLU A 1 -2.42 19.14 -4.27
C GLU A 1 -3.74 19.74 -3.80
N ARG A 2 -4.59 20.31 -4.67
CA ARG A 2 -5.88 20.94 -4.30
C ARG A 2 -6.76 20.05 -3.41
N VAL A 3 -6.87 18.77 -3.71
CA VAL A 3 -7.63 17.82 -2.88
C VAL A 3 -7.09 17.73 -1.45
N LEU A 4 -5.78 17.83 -1.28
CA LEU A 4 -5.15 17.81 0.04
C LEU A 4 -5.33 19.16 0.77
N GLU A 5 -5.44 20.26 0.04
CA GLU A 5 -5.80 21.58 0.58
C GLU A 5 -7.20 21.55 1.19
N GLU A 6 -8.19 20.96 0.48
CA GLU A 6 -9.55 20.74 1.01
C GLU A 6 -9.55 19.89 2.30
N ALA A 7 -8.70 18.86 2.35
CA ALA A 7 -8.54 18.05 3.57
C ALA A 7 -7.97 18.84 4.75
N ARG A 8 -7.21 19.90 4.50
CA ARG A 8 -6.59 20.77 5.52
C ARG A 8 -7.51 21.91 5.95
N ASP A 9 -8.45 22.31 5.11
CA ASP A 9 -9.34 23.44 5.39
C ASP A 9 -10.30 23.11 6.54
N PRO A 10 -10.21 23.83 7.68
CA PRO A 10 -11.08 23.61 8.82
C PRO A 10 -12.54 24.04 8.57
N SER A 11 -12.83 24.78 7.52
CA SER A 11 -14.20 25.13 7.14
C SER A 11 -14.98 23.94 6.59
N ASN A 12 -14.29 22.91 6.10
CA ASN A 12 -14.90 21.67 5.66
C ASN A 12 -15.27 20.77 6.87
N PRO A 13 -16.43 20.10 6.84
CA PRO A 13 -16.79 19.11 7.86
C PRO A 13 -15.73 18.03 8.03
N LEU A 14 -15.50 17.56 9.27
CA LEU A 14 -14.45 16.60 9.62
C LEU A 14 -14.54 15.32 8.79
N ALA A 15 -15.76 14.80 8.56
CA ALA A 15 -15.99 13.62 7.74
C ALA A 15 -15.59 13.83 6.27
N GLU A 16 -15.89 15.02 5.71
CA GLU A 16 -15.50 15.38 4.35
C GLU A 16 -13.98 15.51 4.21
N ARG A 17 -13.33 16.12 5.19
CA ARG A 17 -11.87 16.23 5.22
C ARG A 17 -11.20 14.85 5.18
N LEU A 18 -11.73 13.86 5.93
CA LEU A 18 -11.23 12.48 5.88
C LEU A 18 -11.48 11.83 4.50
N LYS A 19 -12.63 12.11 3.86
CA LYS A 19 -12.88 11.66 2.47
C LYS A 19 -11.87 12.27 1.50
N PHE A 20 -11.52 13.56 1.65
CA PHE A 20 -10.51 14.20 0.80
C PHE A 20 -9.14 13.55 0.95
N VAL A 21 -8.74 13.09 2.16
CA VAL A 21 -7.51 12.31 2.34
C VAL A 21 -7.57 10.98 1.57
N SER A 22 -8.72 10.29 1.61
CA SER A 22 -8.93 9.04 0.86
C SER A 22 -8.87 9.29 -0.66
N ILE A 23 -9.53 10.34 -1.15
CA ILE A 23 -9.51 10.74 -2.57
C ILE A 23 -8.09 11.11 -3.01
N PHE A 24 -7.35 11.87 -2.19
CA PHE A 24 -5.95 12.20 -2.48
C PHE A 24 -5.09 10.94 -2.63
N THR A 25 -5.26 9.97 -1.73
CA THR A 25 -4.51 8.70 -1.78
C THR A 25 -4.82 7.93 -3.06
N SER A 26 -6.10 7.83 -3.44
CA SER A 26 -6.52 7.17 -4.67
C SER A 26 -6.01 7.87 -5.93
N ASN A 27 -6.10 9.22 -5.97
CA ASN A 27 -5.59 10.00 -7.10
C ASN A 27 -4.07 9.90 -7.24
N LEU A 28 -3.35 9.82 -6.11
CA LEU A 28 -1.90 9.62 -6.14
C LEU A 28 -1.54 8.24 -6.69
N ASP A 29 -2.28 7.20 -6.31
CA ASP A 29 -2.12 5.86 -6.87
C ASP A 29 -2.30 5.87 -8.40
N GLU A 30 -3.37 6.48 -8.87
CA GLU A 30 -3.68 6.56 -10.30
C GLU A 30 -2.62 7.37 -11.07
N PHE A 31 -2.16 8.48 -10.50
CA PHE A 31 -1.07 9.27 -11.06
C PHE A 31 0.21 8.44 -11.22
N PHE A 32 0.56 7.65 -10.20
CA PHE A 32 1.73 6.76 -10.29
C PHE A 32 1.51 5.62 -11.30
N MET A 33 0.32 5.05 -11.36
CA MET A 33 0.02 3.96 -12.29
C MET A 33 0.09 4.41 -13.75
N ILE A 34 -0.39 5.61 -14.06
CA ILE A 34 -0.54 6.08 -15.43
C ILE A 34 0.62 7.02 -15.80
N ARG A 35 0.68 8.21 -15.21
CA ARG A 35 1.64 9.22 -15.62
C ARG A 35 3.10 8.86 -15.29
N VAL A 36 3.34 8.40 -14.06
CA VAL A 36 4.69 7.97 -13.66
C VAL A 36 5.06 6.67 -14.38
N GLY A 37 4.09 5.78 -14.61
CA GLY A 37 4.27 4.57 -15.38
C GLY A 37 4.78 4.85 -16.79
N SER A 38 4.09 5.73 -17.53
CA SER A 38 4.48 6.14 -18.88
C SER A 38 5.89 6.79 -18.90
N LEU A 39 6.15 7.73 -17.98
CA LEU A 39 7.48 8.35 -17.89
C LEU A 39 8.59 7.35 -17.54
N TYR A 40 8.27 6.34 -16.72
CA TYR A 40 9.21 5.29 -16.37
C TYR A 40 9.59 4.45 -17.60
N ASP A 41 8.61 4.06 -18.41
CA ASP A 41 8.87 3.31 -19.63
C ASP A 41 9.69 4.11 -20.62
N MET A 42 9.37 5.39 -20.83
CA MET A 42 10.15 6.29 -21.67
C MET A 42 11.61 6.39 -21.18
N ALA A 43 11.82 6.57 -19.89
CA ALA A 43 13.16 6.67 -19.31
C ALA A 43 13.95 5.35 -19.44
N VAL A 44 13.30 4.18 -19.29
CA VAL A 44 13.94 2.87 -19.46
C VAL A 44 14.28 2.57 -20.92
N MET A 45 13.45 3.06 -21.86
CA MET A 45 13.72 2.93 -23.30
C MET A 45 14.80 3.90 -23.79
N GLY A 46 15.28 4.79 -22.93
CA GLY A 46 16.30 5.80 -23.32
C GLY A 46 15.73 6.91 -24.18
N ASP A 47 14.44 7.23 -24.01
CA ASP A 47 13.82 8.34 -24.74
C ASP A 47 14.38 9.67 -24.23
N ASP A 48 15.10 10.36 -25.12
CA ASP A 48 15.73 11.67 -24.89
C ASP A 48 14.85 12.84 -25.34
N GLN A 49 13.57 12.61 -25.64
CA GLN A 49 12.65 13.68 -25.98
C GLN A 49 12.38 14.57 -24.78
N VAL A 50 12.70 15.84 -24.95
CA VAL A 50 12.44 16.87 -23.95
C VAL A 50 10.96 17.25 -23.99
N ASP A 51 10.30 17.20 -22.86
CA ASP A 51 8.91 17.65 -22.73
C ASP A 51 8.80 19.15 -23.03
N SER A 52 7.96 19.52 -23.99
CA SER A 52 7.83 20.90 -24.47
C SER A 52 7.34 21.92 -23.44
N ARG A 53 6.68 21.45 -22.36
CA ARG A 53 6.12 22.30 -21.30
C ARG A 53 7.10 22.51 -20.16
N THR A 54 7.83 21.46 -19.80
CA THR A 54 8.71 21.46 -18.61
C THR A 54 10.18 21.67 -18.99
N GLY A 55 10.58 21.41 -20.25
CA GLY A 55 11.97 21.43 -20.67
C GLY A 55 12.80 20.30 -20.09
N LEU A 56 12.19 19.25 -19.52
CA LEU A 56 12.84 18.16 -18.83
C LEU A 56 12.77 16.85 -19.61
N LEU A 57 13.83 16.05 -19.50
CA LEU A 57 13.85 14.66 -19.94
C LEU A 57 12.94 13.79 -19.05
N PRO A 58 12.44 12.62 -19.53
CA PRO A 58 11.61 11.72 -18.72
C PRO A 58 12.24 11.36 -17.37
N SER A 59 13.53 11.06 -17.33
CA SER A 59 14.27 10.76 -16.10
C SER A 59 14.30 11.93 -15.11
N GLN A 60 14.48 13.16 -15.62
CA GLN A 60 14.48 14.36 -14.79
C GLN A 60 13.09 14.68 -14.25
N GLN A 61 12.04 14.46 -15.06
CA GLN A 61 10.65 14.58 -14.59
C GLN A 61 10.36 13.57 -13.46
N LEU A 62 10.78 12.29 -13.60
CA LEU A 62 10.62 11.28 -12.57
C LEU A 62 11.28 11.71 -11.25
N GLU A 63 12.52 12.19 -11.30
CA GLU A 63 13.22 12.65 -10.11
C GLU A 63 12.50 13.81 -9.41
N ALA A 64 12.02 14.79 -10.19
CA ALA A 64 11.23 15.91 -9.66
C ALA A 64 9.90 15.44 -9.04
N ILE A 65 9.23 14.49 -9.69
CA ILE A 65 7.97 13.89 -9.19
C ILE A 65 8.22 13.15 -7.89
N TYR A 66 9.25 12.31 -7.80
CA TYR A 66 9.54 11.54 -6.58
C TYR A 66 9.82 12.47 -5.41
N ARG A 67 10.64 13.51 -5.59
CA ARG A 67 10.90 14.51 -4.55
C ARG A 67 9.62 15.22 -4.09
N ARG A 68 8.76 15.62 -5.03
CA ARG A 68 7.49 16.28 -4.69
C ARG A 68 6.51 15.34 -4.01
N ALA A 69 6.43 14.08 -4.45
CA ALA A 69 5.54 13.07 -3.87
C ALA A 69 5.88 12.77 -2.40
N VAL A 70 7.17 12.73 -2.02
CA VAL A 70 7.58 12.57 -0.61
C VAL A 70 6.94 13.66 0.25
N LEU A 71 7.07 14.93 -0.15
CA LEU A 71 6.51 16.07 0.61
C LEU A 71 4.97 16.02 0.70
N LEU A 72 4.31 15.62 -0.37
CA LEU A 72 2.85 15.50 -0.38
C LEU A 72 2.36 14.34 0.50
N MET A 73 3.08 13.23 0.52
CA MET A 73 2.75 12.09 1.37
C MET A 73 2.98 12.43 2.86
N GLU A 74 4.05 13.15 3.19
CA GLU A 74 4.27 13.66 4.55
C GLU A 74 3.14 14.60 5.00
N GLN A 75 2.70 15.51 4.13
CA GLN A 75 1.56 16.40 4.42
C GLN A 75 0.26 15.60 4.61
N ARG A 76 -0.01 14.60 3.75
CA ARG A 76 -1.15 13.70 3.91
C ARG A 76 -1.12 12.99 5.26
N ASP A 77 0.02 12.45 5.65
CA ASP A 77 0.19 11.72 6.90
C ASP A 77 -0.06 12.61 8.12
N GLN A 78 0.41 13.87 8.07
CA GLN A 78 0.15 14.86 9.12
C GLN A 78 -1.34 15.20 9.22
N VAL A 79 -2.00 15.45 8.08
CA VAL A 79 -3.45 15.73 8.04
C VAL A 79 -4.24 14.55 8.57
N TYR A 80 -3.91 13.33 8.14
CA TYR A 80 -4.57 12.11 8.63
C TYR A 80 -4.44 11.96 10.15
N ALA A 81 -3.25 12.15 10.70
CA ALA A 81 -3.02 12.08 12.15
C ALA A 81 -3.83 13.13 12.92
N GLN A 82 -3.90 14.36 12.43
CA GLN A 82 -4.72 15.42 13.02
C GLN A 82 -6.21 15.08 12.99
N LEU A 83 -6.70 14.55 11.86
CA LEU A 83 -8.09 14.13 11.72
C LEU A 83 -8.42 12.96 12.65
N GLN A 84 -7.53 11.98 12.81
CA GLN A 84 -7.72 10.89 13.75
C GLN A 84 -7.88 11.41 15.19
N THR A 85 -7.05 12.37 15.60
CA THR A 85 -7.18 13.01 16.93
C THR A 85 -8.53 13.72 17.10
N GLN A 86 -8.99 14.43 16.09
CA GLN A 86 -10.29 15.15 16.14
C GLN A 86 -11.46 14.16 16.14
N LEU A 87 -11.40 13.07 15.39
CA LEU A 87 -12.43 12.04 15.31
C LEU A 87 -12.64 11.31 16.64
N GLN A 88 -11.60 11.21 17.48
CA GLN A 88 -11.72 10.62 18.82
C GLN A 88 -12.77 11.32 19.69
N ALA A 89 -12.90 12.65 19.56
CA ALA A 89 -13.93 13.40 20.28
C ALA A 89 -15.37 13.01 19.90
N TYR A 90 -15.54 12.39 18.72
CA TYR A 90 -16.81 11.88 18.21
C TYR A 90 -16.93 10.37 18.34
N GLY A 91 -16.08 9.74 19.17
CA GLY A 91 -16.11 8.30 19.42
C GLY A 91 -15.59 7.43 18.28
N VAL A 92 -14.90 8.02 17.27
CA VAL A 92 -14.27 7.27 16.18
C VAL A 92 -12.79 7.13 16.48
N CYS A 93 -12.34 5.92 16.72
CA CYS A 93 -10.95 5.67 17.14
C CYS A 93 -10.32 4.53 16.33
N GLU A 94 -9.22 4.83 15.66
CA GLU A 94 -8.27 3.81 15.23
C GLU A 94 -7.45 3.36 16.46
N VAL A 95 -7.44 2.07 16.75
CA VAL A 95 -6.77 1.52 17.94
C VAL A 95 -5.64 0.59 17.51
N SER A 96 -4.49 0.75 18.13
CA SER A 96 -3.36 -0.17 17.93
C SER A 96 -3.61 -1.49 18.67
N PRO A 97 -3.49 -2.67 18.02
CA PRO A 97 -3.70 -3.97 18.68
C PRO A 97 -2.86 -4.17 19.94
N GLY A 98 -1.61 -3.71 19.92
CA GLY A 98 -0.67 -3.84 21.04
C GLY A 98 -1.05 -3.06 22.31
N GLN A 99 -1.93 -2.06 22.19
CA GLN A 99 -2.41 -1.22 23.31
C GLN A 99 -3.68 -1.75 23.94
N LEU A 100 -4.32 -2.75 23.35
CA LEU A 100 -5.58 -3.31 23.85
C LEU A 100 -5.37 -4.27 25.01
N ALA A 101 -6.33 -4.26 25.93
CA ALA A 101 -6.38 -5.13 27.10
C ALA A 101 -7.77 -5.74 27.28
N GLY A 102 -7.88 -6.75 28.16
CA GLY A 102 -9.16 -7.36 28.53
C GLY A 102 -9.96 -7.90 27.34
N LYS A 103 -11.26 -7.65 27.33
CA LYS A 103 -12.22 -8.20 26.35
C LYS A 103 -11.88 -7.86 24.90
N ASP A 104 -11.38 -6.66 24.63
CA ASP A 104 -11.02 -6.25 23.27
C ASP A 104 -9.82 -7.04 22.74
N LYS A 105 -8.82 -7.27 23.57
CA LYS A 105 -7.68 -8.11 23.23
C LYS A 105 -8.08 -9.55 22.97
N ASP A 106 -8.96 -10.11 23.80
CA ASP A 106 -9.45 -11.48 23.64
C ASP A 106 -10.31 -11.60 22.37
N PHE A 107 -11.14 -10.60 22.08
CA PHE A 107 -11.88 -10.53 20.82
C PHE A 107 -10.96 -10.58 19.61
N LEU A 108 -9.95 -9.69 19.54
CA LEU A 108 -9.01 -9.67 18.40
C LEU A 108 -8.20 -10.95 18.30
N LYS A 109 -7.80 -11.55 19.41
CA LYS A 109 -7.09 -12.84 19.43
C LYS A 109 -7.95 -13.96 18.86
N THR A 110 -9.24 -13.98 19.21
CA THR A 110 -10.20 -14.94 18.68
C THR A 110 -10.45 -14.68 17.20
N TYR A 111 -10.71 -13.43 16.81
CA TYR A 111 -10.91 -13.03 15.43
C TYR A 111 -9.71 -13.42 14.56
N PHE A 112 -8.50 -13.10 15.00
CA PHE A 112 -7.27 -13.48 14.28
C PHE A 112 -7.21 -15.01 14.09
N LYS A 113 -7.42 -15.79 15.13
CA LYS A 113 -7.30 -17.25 15.09
C LYS A 113 -8.37 -17.90 14.20
N THR A 114 -9.61 -17.40 14.25
CA THR A 114 -10.76 -18.07 13.61
C THR A 114 -11.10 -17.50 12.23
N GLN A 115 -10.82 -16.23 11.97
CA GLN A 115 -11.22 -15.56 10.75
C GLN A 115 -10.03 -15.20 9.84
N LEU A 116 -8.95 -14.68 10.42
CA LEU A 116 -7.84 -14.17 9.60
C LEU A 116 -6.79 -15.26 9.31
N LEU A 117 -6.29 -15.93 10.34
CA LEU A 117 -5.22 -16.93 10.19
C LEU A 117 -5.52 -18.04 9.16
N PRO A 118 -6.75 -18.61 9.09
CA PRO A 118 -7.05 -19.68 8.14
C PRO A 118 -7.00 -19.28 6.66
N ILE A 119 -7.12 -17.99 6.35
CA ILE A 119 -7.11 -17.46 4.98
C ILE A 119 -5.78 -16.84 4.57
N LEU A 120 -4.78 -16.86 5.48
CA LEU A 120 -3.44 -16.35 5.17
C LEU A 120 -2.67 -17.34 4.30
N SER A 121 -1.84 -16.79 3.43
CA SER A 121 -0.91 -17.54 2.58
C SER A 121 0.52 -17.04 2.80
N PRO A 122 1.15 -17.35 3.96
CA PRO A 122 2.50 -16.93 4.24
C PRO A 122 3.50 -17.66 3.32
N GLN A 123 4.49 -16.92 2.86
CA GLN A 123 5.56 -17.45 2.03
C GLN A 123 6.92 -17.09 2.64
N ILE A 124 7.83 -18.05 2.63
CA ILE A 124 9.22 -17.83 3.02
C ILE A 124 10.06 -17.73 1.74
N VAL A 125 10.82 -16.66 1.64
CA VAL A 125 11.71 -16.40 0.50
C VAL A 125 13.14 -16.68 0.92
N ASP A 126 13.75 -17.63 0.24
CA ASP A 126 15.17 -17.98 0.39
C ASP A 126 15.79 -18.28 -0.99
N ILE A 127 16.90 -19.00 -1.02
CA ILE A 127 17.56 -19.41 -2.27
C ILE A 127 16.70 -20.38 -3.09
N ASN A 128 15.92 -21.23 -2.43
CA ASN A 128 15.13 -22.29 -3.05
C ASN A 128 13.69 -21.84 -3.36
N HIS A 129 13.19 -20.83 -2.66
CA HIS A 129 11.83 -20.34 -2.79
C HIS A 129 11.84 -18.96 -3.43
N PRO A 130 11.29 -18.81 -4.65
CA PRO A 130 11.30 -17.56 -5.38
C PRO A 130 10.45 -16.49 -4.69
N PHE A 131 10.80 -15.23 -4.93
CA PHE A 131 10.01 -14.09 -4.48
C PHE A 131 8.66 -14.09 -5.18
N PRO A 132 7.54 -13.96 -4.43
CA PRO A 132 6.21 -13.91 -5.04
C PRO A 132 6.02 -12.64 -5.85
N HIS A 133 5.18 -12.73 -6.86
CA HIS A 133 4.75 -11.55 -7.58
C HIS A 133 3.81 -10.72 -6.70
N LEU A 134 4.26 -9.53 -6.30
CA LEU A 134 3.42 -8.61 -5.52
C LEU A 134 2.37 -7.97 -6.45
N GLN A 135 1.11 -8.15 -6.12
CA GLN A 135 -0.01 -7.58 -6.89
C GLN A 135 -0.08 -6.06 -6.70
N ASN A 136 -0.48 -5.37 -7.77
CA ASN A 136 -0.67 -3.92 -7.75
C ASN A 136 -1.68 -3.50 -6.67
N LYS A 137 -1.34 -2.47 -5.90
CA LYS A 137 -2.19 -1.88 -4.84
C LYS A 137 -2.61 -2.88 -3.74
N SER A 138 -1.92 -3.99 -3.59
CA SER A 138 -2.14 -4.95 -2.50
C SER A 138 -1.16 -4.72 -1.38
N VAL A 139 -1.64 -4.76 -0.14
CA VAL A 139 -0.80 -4.65 1.05
C VAL A 139 -0.24 -6.01 1.40
N TYR A 140 1.04 -6.04 1.70
CA TYR A 140 1.77 -7.20 2.17
C TYR A 140 2.43 -6.89 3.51
N VAL A 141 2.44 -7.86 4.39
CA VAL A 141 3.31 -7.83 5.55
C VAL A 141 4.60 -8.56 5.19
N VAL A 142 5.72 -7.87 5.33
CA VAL A 142 7.05 -8.41 5.11
C VAL A 142 7.82 -8.51 6.41
N ALA A 143 8.62 -9.55 6.55
CA ALA A 143 9.44 -9.77 7.74
C ALA A 143 10.84 -10.26 7.37
N ARG A 144 11.84 -9.84 8.15
CA ARG A 144 13.12 -10.53 8.20
C ARG A 144 13.05 -11.53 9.34
N LEU A 145 13.31 -12.80 9.02
CA LEU A 145 13.19 -13.92 9.95
C LEU A 145 14.59 -14.34 10.44
N HIS A 146 14.64 -14.89 11.65
CA HIS A 146 15.86 -15.51 12.17
C HIS A 146 16.07 -16.87 11.52
N GLY A 147 17.14 -17.04 10.75
CA GLY A 147 17.62 -18.30 10.22
C GLY A 147 18.95 -18.69 10.86
N LYS A 148 19.28 -19.99 10.87
CA LYS A 148 20.54 -20.47 11.50
C LYS A 148 21.79 -19.93 10.80
N ASP A 149 21.77 -19.75 9.47
CA ASP A 149 22.94 -19.32 8.69
C ASP A 149 22.62 -18.38 7.50
N ARG A 150 21.37 -17.94 7.33
CA ARG A 150 20.95 -17.16 6.15
C ARG A 150 19.87 -16.13 6.50
N SER A 151 19.87 -15.02 5.77
CA SER A 151 18.77 -14.07 5.82
C SER A 151 17.53 -14.67 5.16
N LEU A 152 16.54 -15.02 5.96
CA LEU A 152 15.23 -15.47 5.50
C LEU A 152 14.25 -14.29 5.54
N PHE A 153 13.39 -14.22 4.54
CA PHE A 153 12.33 -13.20 4.48
C PHE A 153 10.97 -13.88 4.41
N GLY A 154 10.05 -13.41 5.23
CA GLY A 154 8.66 -13.83 5.21
C GLY A 154 7.80 -12.79 4.49
N ILE A 155 6.85 -13.23 3.69
CA ILE A 155 5.89 -12.36 2.99
C ILE A 155 4.51 -12.95 3.16
N VAL A 156 3.57 -12.09 3.59
CA VAL A 156 2.15 -12.46 3.74
C VAL A 156 1.29 -11.41 3.05
N PRO A 157 0.52 -11.76 2.02
CA PRO A 157 -0.49 -10.85 1.50
C PRO A 157 -1.58 -10.62 2.54
N VAL A 158 -2.05 -9.38 2.67
CA VAL A 158 -3.34 -9.13 3.33
C VAL A 158 -4.43 -9.63 2.39
N PRO A 159 -5.23 -10.64 2.80
CA PRO A 159 -6.17 -11.27 1.88
C PRO A 159 -7.21 -10.27 1.36
N PRO A 160 -7.55 -10.25 0.06
CA PRO A 160 -8.60 -9.39 -0.47
C PRO A 160 -9.99 -9.67 0.11
N SER A 161 -10.22 -10.89 0.61
CA SER A 161 -11.45 -11.31 1.29
C SER A 161 -11.55 -10.79 2.73
N ALA A 162 -10.45 -10.38 3.34
CA ALA A 162 -10.47 -9.78 4.67
C ALA A 162 -10.94 -8.32 4.59
N PRO A 163 -11.73 -7.84 5.57
CA PRO A 163 -12.08 -6.42 5.63
C PRO A 163 -10.83 -5.57 5.88
N GLU A 164 -10.79 -4.35 5.37
CA GLU A 164 -9.65 -3.44 5.62
C GLU A 164 -9.54 -3.06 7.10
N VAL A 165 -10.66 -3.02 7.81
CA VAL A 165 -10.72 -2.72 9.25
C VAL A 165 -11.62 -3.71 9.99
N VAL A 166 -11.22 -4.05 11.20
CA VAL A 166 -11.96 -4.88 12.13
C VAL A 166 -12.53 -3.99 13.24
N TYR A 167 -13.85 -3.89 13.33
CA TYR A 167 -14.52 -3.12 14.38
C TYR A 167 -14.50 -3.86 15.70
N LEU A 168 -14.20 -3.14 16.77
CA LEU A 168 -14.25 -3.67 18.13
C LEU A 168 -15.69 -3.61 18.68
N PRO A 169 -16.09 -4.57 19.51
CA PRO A 169 -17.38 -4.51 20.19
C PRO A 169 -17.40 -3.38 21.24
N GLY A 170 -18.61 -2.91 21.60
CA GLY A 170 -18.83 -1.88 22.60
C GLY A 170 -19.29 -0.56 22.04
N GLU A 171 -19.20 0.51 22.83
CA GLU A 171 -19.64 1.84 22.46
C GLU A 171 -18.62 2.54 21.55
N GLY A 172 -19.13 3.41 20.66
CA GLY A 172 -18.34 4.14 19.69
C GLY A 172 -17.88 3.29 18.50
N LEU A 173 -17.26 3.95 17.55
CA LEU A 173 -16.74 3.34 16.33
C LEU A 173 -15.23 3.09 16.47
N ARG A 174 -14.86 2.08 17.27
CA ARG A 174 -13.45 1.70 17.47
C ARG A 174 -13.08 0.61 16.49
N TYR A 175 -11.93 0.74 15.85
CA TYR A 175 -11.48 -0.22 14.85
C TYR A 175 -9.96 -0.42 14.86
N VAL A 176 -9.55 -1.56 14.33
CA VAL A 176 -8.15 -1.92 14.07
C VAL A 176 -7.99 -2.22 12.59
N ARG A 177 -6.94 -1.73 11.97
CA ARG A 177 -6.62 -2.10 10.59
C ARG A 177 -6.15 -3.55 10.51
N THR A 178 -6.61 -4.27 9.51
CA THR A 178 -6.31 -5.71 9.36
C THR A 178 -4.81 -5.97 9.19
N GLU A 179 -4.09 -5.11 8.46
CA GLU A 179 -2.63 -5.22 8.34
C GLU A 179 -1.90 -5.01 9.67
N GLN A 180 -2.42 -4.15 10.57
CA GLN A 180 -1.84 -3.97 11.90
C GLN A 180 -2.10 -5.19 12.79
N LEU A 181 -3.29 -5.78 12.70
CA LEU A 181 -3.61 -7.03 13.40
C LEU A 181 -2.71 -8.18 12.92
N LEU A 182 -2.44 -8.24 11.62
CA LEU A 182 -1.52 -9.22 11.05
C LEU A 182 -0.08 -8.98 11.53
N LEU A 183 0.40 -7.74 11.51
CA LEU A 183 1.71 -7.35 12.04
C LEU A 183 1.89 -7.76 13.51
N ASP A 184 0.88 -7.53 14.34
CA ASP A 184 0.92 -7.87 15.77
C ASP A 184 1.05 -9.37 16.01
N ASN A 185 0.42 -10.19 15.16
CA ASN A 185 0.41 -11.64 15.27
C ASN A 185 1.45 -12.36 14.38
N LEU A 186 2.38 -11.65 13.78
CA LEU A 186 3.28 -12.20 12.76
C LEU A 186 4.16 -13.34 13.28
N LYS A 187 4.53 -13.34 14.57
CA LYS A 187 5.27 -14.44 15.20
C LYS A 187 4.51 -15.77 15.15
N ARG A 188 3.17 -15.74 15.17
CA ARG A 188 2.35 -16.96 15.04
C ARG A 188 2.24 -17.43 13.60
N VAL A 189 2.32 -16.50 12.66
CA VAL A 189 2.23 -16.79 11.23
C VAL A 189 3.50 -17.51 10.74
N PHE A 190 4.65 -17.10 11.27
CA PHE A 190 5.96 -17.66 10.89
C PHE A 190 6.58 -18.58 11.94
N ASP A 191 5.78 -19.12 12.86
CA ASP A 191 6.28 -20.15 13.79
C ASP A 191 6.80 -21.39 13.01
N PRO A 192 8.00 -21.93 13.27
CA PRO A 192 8.89 -21.66 14.42
C PRO A 192 9.96 -20.56 14.20
N TYR A 193 9.90 -19.78 13.16
CA TYR A 193 10.91 -18.75 12.90
C TYR A 193 10.71 -17.54 13.82
N GLY A 194 11.82 -17.01 14.34
CA GLY A 194 11.80 -15.71 15.04
C GLY A 194 11.66 -14.56 14.05
N VAL A 195 10.93 -13.50 14.41
CA VAL A 195 10.76 -12.29 13.62
C VAL A 195 11.74 -11.23 14.13
N ALA A 196 12.75 -10.87 13.32
CA ALA A 196 13.74 -9.85 13.65
C ALA A 196 13.26 -8.44 13.29
N GLU A 197 12.56 -8.30 12.16
CA GLU A 197 12.02 -7.03 11.66
C GLU A 197 10.73 -7.32 10.91
N LYS A 198 9.79 -6.38 10.92
CA LYS A 198 8.52 -6.49 10.23
C LYS A 198 8.04 -5.14 9.71
N ASN A 199 7.40 -5.12 8.57
CA ASN A 199 6.82 -3.91 7.98
C ASN A 199 5.60 -4.25 7.12
N CYS A 200 4.72 -3.27 6.88
CA CYS A 200 3.74 -3.35 5.81
C CYS A 200 4.28 -2.65 4.58
N VAL A 201 4.08 -3.25 3.42
CA VAL A 201 4.48 -2.67 2.14
C VAL A 201 3.34 -2.78 1.14
N CYS A 202 3.31 -1.83 0.21
CA CYS A 202 2.39 -1.83 -0.93
C CYS A 202 3.15 -1.41 -2.18
N VAL A 203 2.92 -2.10 -3.30
CA VAL A 203 3.53 -1.73 -4.58
C VAL A 203 2.49 -1.09 -5.48
N THR A 204 2.91 -0.04 -6.19
CA THR A 204 2.16 0.51 -7.32
C THR A 204 2.91 0.16 -8.59
N ARG A 205 2.21 -0.48 -9.54
CA ARG A 205 2.76 -0.89 -10.83
C ARG A 205 2.31 0.04 -11.92
N ASN A 206 3.14 0.18 -12.93
CA ASN A 206 2.72 0.79 -14.19
C ASN A 206 1.47 0.05 -14.70
N ALA A 207 0.46 0.80 -15.13
CA ALA A 207 -0.76 0.28 -15.73
C ALA A 207 -1.09 0.93 -17.07
N ASP A 208 -0.14 1.74 -17.57
CA ASP A 208 -0.27 2.44 -18.85
C ASP A 208 0.07 1.49 -20.00
N ILE A 209 -0.96 0.76 -20.46
CA ILE A 209 -0.92 0.00 -21.71
C ILE A 209 -2.07 0.53 -22.55
N ALA A 210 -1.73 1.27 -23.60
CA ALA A 210 -2.71 1.60 -24.62
C ALA A 210 -3.01 0.34 -25.47
N PRO A 211 -4.26 0.02 -25.74
CA PRO A 211 -4.62 -1.08 -26.66
C PRO A 211 -4.01 -0.93 -28.07
N GLN A 212 -3.59 0.27 -28.42
CA GLN A 212 -3.02 0.62 -29.71
C GLN A 212 -1.51 0.33 -29.86
N ASP A 213 -0.78 0.14 -28.73
CA ASP A 213 0.67 -0.11 -28.73
C ASP A 213 1.04 -1.55 -29.06
N GLU A 214 0.08 -2.44 -29.18
CA GLU A 214 0.27 -3.80 -29.64
C GLU A 214 -0.44 -3.97 -30.98
N GLY A 215 0.33 -4.36 -32.01
CA GLY A 215 -0.25 -4.84 -33.28
C GLY A 215 -1.23 -5.97 -32.96
N PHE A 216 -2.48 -5.60 -32.73
CA PHE A 216 -3.55 -6.57 -32.58
C PHE A 216 -3.74 -7.29 -33.91
N ASP A 217 -3.49 -8.59 -33.92
CA ASP A 217 -3.91 -9.40 -35.04
C ASP A 217 -5.44 -9.30 -35.15
N VAL A 218 -5.91 -8.85 -36.29
CA VAL A 218 -7.35 -8.61 -36.56
C VAL A 218 -8.17 -9.90 -36.40
N ASP A 219 -7.51 -11.05 -36.41
CA ASP A 219 -8.10 -12.39 -36.29
C ASP A 219 -8.17 -12.92 -34.85
N ASP A 220 -7.55 -12.25 -33.86
CA ASP A 220 -7.62 -12.67 -32.47
C ASP A 220 -8.96 -12.23 -31.83
N ASP A 221 -9.68 -13.15 -31.18
CA ASP A 221 -10.88 -12.86 -30.41
C ASP A 221 -10.58 -11.77 -29.35
N PHE A 222 -11.40 -10.71 -29.33
CA PHE A 222 -11.31 -9.58 -28.41
C PHE A 222 -11.13 -10.03 -26.93
N ARG A 223 -11.74 -11.15 -26.55
CA ARG A 223 -11.61 -11.75 -25.23
C ARG A 223 -10.19 -12.26 -24.96
N CYS A 224 -9.56 -12.88 -25.95
CA CYS A 224 -8.18 -13.37 -25.87
C CYS A 224 -7.19 -12.20 -25.78
N GLN A 225 -7.40 -11.15 -26.57
CA GLN A 225 -6.62 -9.92 -26.55
C GLN A 225 -6.71 -9.22 -25.19
N MET A 226 -7.92 -9.11 -24.63
CA MET A 226 -8.12 -8.52 -23.31
C MET A 226 -7.47 -9.34 -22.19
N GLN A 227 -7.48 -10.67 -22.29
CA GLN A 227 -6.77 -11.52 -21.35
C GLN A 227 -5.25 -11.33 -21.42
N LYS A 228 -4.67 -11.23 -22.62
CA LYS A 228 -3.25 -10.94 -22.83
C LYS A 228 -2.86 -9.59 -22.21
N LEU A 229 -3.65 -8.54 -22.44
CA LEU A 229 -3.48 -7.21 -21.86
C LEU A 229 -3.52 -7.23 -20.31
N LEU A 230 -4.51 -7.94 -19.74
CA LEU A 230 -4.61 -8.06 -18.29
C LEU A 230 -3.43 -8.83 -17.67
N HIS A 231 -2.93 -9.86 -18.36
CA HIS A 231 -1.72 -10.57 -17.94
C HIS A 231 -0.46 -9.71 -18.01
N LYS A 232 -0.33 -8.87 -19.05
CA LYS A 232 0.78 -7.92 -19.20
C LYS A 232 0.74 -6.87 -18.10
N ARG A 233 -0.41 -6.24 -17.86
CA ARG A 233 -0.61 -5.27 -16.76
C ARG A 233 -0.21 -5.81 -15.39
N LYS A 234 -0.46 -7.08 -15.12
CA LYS A 234 -0.05 -7.72 -13.86
C LYS A 234 1.46 -7.83 -13.69
N ARG A 235 2.23 -7.82 -14.77
CA ARG A 235 3.70 -7.98 -14.76
C ARG A 235 4.47 -6.68 -14.98
N MET A 236 3.77 -5.55 -15.10
CA MET A 236 4.40 -4.26 -15.33
C MET A 236 5.35 -3.85 -14.19
N ALA A 237 6.31 -2.99 -14.52
CA ALA A 237 7.30 -2.52 -13.57
C ALA A 237 6.68 -1.88 -12.32
N VAL A 238 7.32 -2.08 -11.17
CA VAL A 238 6.97 -1.36 -9.94
C VAL A 238 7.51 0.06 -10.07
N VAL A 239 6.63 1.05 -9.98
CA VAL A 239 6.98 2.47 -10.07
C VAL A 239 7.00 3.16 -8.72
N ARG A 240 6.39 2.54 -7.69
CA ARG A 240 6.40 3.01 -6.31
C ARG A 240 6.29 1.82 -5.35
N LEU A 241 7.07 1.86 -4.28
CA LEU A 241 6.95 0.97 -3.13
C LEU A 241 6.69 1.82 -1.89
N GLU A 242 5.57 1.62 -1.23
CA GLU A 242 5.24 2.26 0.04
C GLU A 242 5.57 1.33 1.19
N CYS A 243 6.03 1.90 2.32
CA CYS A 243 6.27 1.17 3.57
C CYS A 243 5.68 1.94 4.75
N ALA A 244 5.12 1.22 5.73
CA ALA A 244 4.44 1.83 6.89
C ALA A 244 5.43 2.41 7.92
N ALA A 245 6.65 1.90 7.95
CA ALA A 245 7.73 2.37 8.82
C ALA A 245 9.06 2.38 8.05
N PRO A 246 10.08 3.11 8.51
CA PRO A 246 11.40 3.07 7.90
C PRO A 246 11.92 1.64 7.82
N LEU A 247 12.53 1.30 6.70
CA LEU A 247 13.13 -0.01 6.45
C LEU A 247 14.58 -0.03 6.94
N SER A 248 15.01 -1.17 7.52
CA SER A 248 16.45 -1.40 7.71
C SER A 248 17.16 -1.50 6.35
N GLU A 249 18.48 -1.30 6.35
CA GLU A 249 19.31 -1.47 5.15
C GLU A 249 19.09 -2.86 4.51
N ALA A 250 19.04 -3.92 5.34
CA ALA A 250 18.87 -5.28 4.88
C ALA A 250 17.50 -5.51 4.19
N LEU A 251 16.41 -5.02 4.80
CA LEU A 251 15.07 -5.15 4.24
C LEU A 251 14.88 -4.25 3.00
N SER A 252 15.44 -3.04 3.02
CA SER A 252 15.45 -2.14 1.89
C SER A 252 16.19 -2.74 0.69
N ALA A 253 17.43 -3.24 0.89
CA ALA A 253 18.20 -3.88 -0.16
C ALA A 253 17.49 -5.12 -0.73
N PHE A 254 16.85 -5.92 0.13
CA PHE A 254 16.07 -7.07 -0.29
C PHE A 254 14.90 -6.65 -1.19
N LEU A 255 14.09 -5.67 -0.76
CA LEU A 255 12.92 -5.21 -1.52
C LEU A 255 13.33 -4.51 -2.83
N CYS A 256 14.36 -3.65 -2.81
CA CYS A 256 14.91 -3.02 -4.01
C CYS A 256 15.29 -4.07 -5.07
N LYS A 257 16.03 -5.09 -4.64
CA LYS A 257 16.47 -6.17 -5.54
C LYS A 257 15.30 -6.99 -6.09
N ARG A 258 14.32 -7.32 -5.24
CA ARG A 258 13.21 -8.22 -5.60
C ARG A 258 12.09 -7.54 -6.36
N CYS A 259 11.85 -6.27 -6.09
CA CYS A 259 10.83 -5.47 -6.79
C CYS A 259 11.42 -4.68 -7.97
N HIS A 260 12.74 -4.72 -8.18
CA HIS A 260 13.45 -3.94 -9.19
C HIS A 260 13.18 -2.43 -9.07
N VAL A 261 13.23 -1.90 -7.85
CA VAL A 261 13.03 -0.48 -7.56
C VAL A 261 14.30 0.18 -7.06
N ALA A 262 14.50 1.44 -7.43
CA ALA A 262 15.55 2.28 -6.86
C ALA A 262 15.11 2.79 -5.47
N PRO A 263 16.07 3.16 -4.58
CA PRO A 263 15.73 3.75 -3.29
C PRO A 263 14.83 4.98 -3.37
N ALA A 264 14.95 5.79 -4.43
CA ALA A 264 14.09 6.96 -4.67
C ALA A 264 12.61 6.62 -4.93
N GLN A 265 12.30 5.36 -5.22
CA GLN A 265 10.95 4.85 -5.43
C GLN A 265 10.33 4.26 -4.15
N ILE A 266 11.04 4.31 -3.02
CA ILE A 266 10.53 3.86 -1.71
C ILE A 266 10.00 5.06 -0.95
N PHE A 267 8.74 4.98 -0.54
CA PHE A 267 8.01 6.04 0.14
C PHE A 267 7.53 5.60 1.51
N LEU A 268 7.72 6.43 2.52
CA LEU A 268 7.14 6.23 3.84
C LEU A 268 5.66 6.67 3.81
N SER A 269 4.77 5.81 4.30
CA SER A 269 3.32 6.04 4.37
C SER A 269 2.84 5.70 5.78
N ARG A 270 2.74 6.70 6.66
CA ARG A 270 2.23 6.53 8.03
C ARG A 270 0.70 6.47 8.07
N ALA A 271 0.04 7.20 7.18
CA ALA A 271 -1.38 7.01 6.93
C ALA A 271 -1.63 5.64 6.28
N PRO A 272 -2.85 5.09 6.36
CA PRO A 272 -3.17 3.83 5.70
C PRO A 272 -2.86 3.87 4.20
N MET A 273 -2.17 2.85 3.69
CA MET A 273 -1.86 2.72 2.25
C MET A 273 -3.12 2.44 1.44
N ARG A 274 -4.15 1.88 2.07
CA ARG A 274 -5.49 1.66 1.51
C ARG A 274 -6.49 2.37 2.40
N MET A 275 -7.37 3.16 1.78
CA MET A 275 -8.36 3.97 2.47
C MET A 275 -9.79 3.69 1.99
N GLY A 276 -10.02 2.51 1.41
CA GLY A 276 -11.35 2.08 0.96
C GLY A 276 -12.37 1.97 2.10
N PHE A 277 -11.88 1.71 3.32
CA PHE A 277 -12.73 1.62 4.52
C PHE A 277 -13.35 2.97 4.95
N VAL A 278 -12.84 4.11 4.52
CA VAL A 278 -13.29 5.44 4.97
C VAL A 278 -14.76 5.66 4.63
N HIS A 279 -15.17 5.46 3.39
CA HIS A 279 -16.55 5.67 2.98
C HIS A 279 -17.56 4.77 3.71
N PRO A 280 -17.35 3.44 3.81
CA PRO A 280 -18.22 2.57 4.62
C PRO A 280 -18.22 2.92 6.11
N MET A 281 -17.09 3.37 6.65
CA MET A 281 -16.97 3.77 8.04
C MET A 281 -17.82 5.00 8.36
N LEU A 282 -17.73 6.03 7.51
CA LEU A 282 -18.46 7.27 7.72
C LEU A 282 -20.00 7.09 7.64
N LYS A 283 -20.48 6.12 6.86
CA LYS A 283 -21.90 5.75 6.82
C LYS A 283 -22.44 5.15 8.13
N LYS A 284 -21.55 4.74 9.03
CA LYS A 284 -21.93 4.20 10.34
C LYS A 284 -22.00 5.26 11.44
N LEU A 285 -21.57 6.48 11.14
CA LEU A 285 -21.69 7.61 12.06
C LEU A 285 -23.14 8.06 12.12
N PRO A 286 -23.65 8.45 13.31
CA PRO A 286 -24.93 9.15 13.41
C PRO A 286 -24.87 10.46 12.64
N GLU A 287 -26.01 10.88 12.10
CA GLU A 287 -26.17 12.17 11.40
C GLU A 287 -25.88 13.37 12.30
#